data_94362dcb0600e0ab46c8b760aeadf6d0
#
_entry.id   94362dcb0600e0ab46c8b760aeadf6d0
#
_cell.length_a   1.000
_cell.length_b   1.000
_cell.length_c   1.000
_cell.angle_alpha   90.00
_cell.angle_beta   90.00
_cell.angle_gamma   90.00
#
_symmetry.space_group_name_H-M   'P 1'
#
loop_
_entity.id
_entity.type
_entity.pdbx_description
1 polymer ?
#
loop_
_entity_poly.entity_id
_entity_poly.type
_entity_poly.pdbx_seq_one_letter_code
_entity_poly.pdbx_strand_id
1 'polypeptide(L)' 'MTFNIGDFVQRTTGGPKMIIVAIDGETLICSWHELGKEQRAEVQAGDVALYHEDGDFGVC' A
#
# COMPACT_ATOMS: atom_id res chain seq x y z
N MET A 1 -1.05 13.18 4.38
CA MET A 1 0.10 12.36 4.29
C MET A 1 0.54 12.17 2.90
N THR A 2 1.80 12.06 2.68
CA THR A 2 2.36 11.94 1.35
C THR A 2 2.83 10.52 1.12
N PHE A 3 2.45 9.95 -0.01
CA PHE A 3 2.89 8.63 -0.39
C PHE A 3 3.82 8.75 -1.58
N ASN A 4 4.71 7.78 -1.74
CA ASN A 4 5.64 7.75 -2.85
C ASN A 4 5.55 6.43 -3.57
N ILE A 5 5.89 6.44 -4.86
CA ILE A 5 5.95 5.19 -5.61
C ILE A 5 6.99 4.31 -4.95
N GLY A 6 6.64 3.07 -4.76
CA GLY A 6 7.51 2.11 -4.08
C GLY A 6 7.17 1.90 -2.62
N ASP A 7 6.31 2.75 -2.07
CA ASP A 7 5.89 2.55 -0.68
C ASP A 7 4.92 1.38 -0.58
N PHE A 8 4.96 0.71 0.55
CA PHE A 8 3.99 -0.35 0.82
C PHE A 8 2.86 0.22 1.64
N VAL A 9 1.63 -0.12 1.28
CA VAL A 9 0.44 0.38 1.95
C VAL A 9 -0.55 -0.76 2.16
N GLN A 10 -1.49 -0.53 3.05
CA GLN A 10 -2.56 -1.48 3.31
C GLN A 10 -3.82 -0.67 3.54
N ARG A 11 -4.96 -1.19 3.12
CA ARG A 11 -6.22 -0.50 3.39
C ARG A 11 -6.46 -0.43 4.89
N THR A 12 -7.03 0.67 5.33
CA THR A 12 -7.29 0.83 6.75
C THR A 12 -8.30 -0.18 7.25
N THR A 13 -9.10 -0.75 6.34
CA THR A 13 -10.06 -1.78 6.72
C THR A 13 -9.45 -3.18 6.66
N GLY A 14 -8.18 -3.28 6.32
CA GLY A 14 -7.53 -4.58 6.21
C GLY A 14 -7.31 -4.96 4.78
N GLY A 15 -6.65 -6.05 4.55
CA GLY A 15 -6.40 -6.55 3.20
C GLY A 15 -4.92 -6.80 2.98
N PRO A 16 -4.54 -7.08 1.75
CA PRO A 16 -3.16 -7.43 1.47
C PRO A 16 -2.25 -6.21 1.50
N LYS A 17 -1.00 -6.47 1.74
CA LYS A 17 0.03 -5.44 1.59
C LYS A 17 0.19 -5.16 0.10
N MET A 18 0.18 -3.91 -0.28
CA MET A 18 0.29 -3.52 -1.67
C MET A 18 1.44 -2.55 -1.84
N ILE A 19 1.99 -2.49 -3.04
CA ILE A 19 3.03 -1.53 -3.34
C ILE A 19 2.47 -0.49 -4.31
N ILE A 20 2.79 0.76 -4.09
CA ILE A 20 2.33 1.83 -4.96
C ILE A 20 3.18 1.83 -6.21
N VAL A 21 2.54 1.69 -7.37
CA VAL A 21 3.24 1.68 -8.64
C VAL A 21 3.00 2.96 -9.44
N ALA A 22 1.98 3.73 -9.08
CA ALA A 22 1.74 5.03 -9.72
C ALA A 22 0.88 5.87 -8.80
N ILE A 23 0.96 7.17 -8.96
CA ILE A 23 0.19 8.11 -8.15
C ILE A 23 -0.41 9.14 -9.09
N ASP A 24 -1.70 9.40 -8.94
CA ASP A 24 -2.39 10.39 -9.74
C ASP A 24 -3.22 11.24 -8.77
N GLY A 25 -2.64 12.32 -8.28
CA GLY A 25 -3.33 13.15 -7.31
C GLY A 25 -3.53 12.39 -6.01
N GLU A 26 -4.78 12.18 -5.64
CA GLU A 26 -5.07 11.41 -4.44
C GLU A 26 -5.39 9.98 -4.74
N THR A 27 -5.29 9.56 -5.98
CA THR A 27 -5.54 8.19 -6.37
C THR A 27 -4.22 7.46 -6.49
N LEU A 28 -4.12 6.32 -5.85
CA LEU A 28 -2.92 5.51 -5.88
C LEU A 28 -3.21 4.25 -6.65
N ILE A 29 -2.31 3.89 -7.55
CA ILE A 29 -2.41 2.61 -8.24
C ILE A 29 -1.49 1.66 -7.50
N CYS A 30 -2.05 0.63 -6.94
CA CYS A 30 -1.29 -0.30 -6.12
C CYS A 30 -1.34 -1.69 -6.71
N SER A 31 -0.31 -2.45 -6.47
CA SER A 31 -0.30 -3.84 -6.94
C SER A 31 0.11 -4.77 -5.81
N TRP A 32 -0.31 -6.00 -5.93
CA TRP A 32 0.08 -7.04 -4.98
C TRP A 32 0.00 -8.38 -5.72
N HIS A 33 0.52 -9.41 -5.11
CA HIS A 33 0.45 -10.74 -5.70
C HIS A 33 -0.52 -11.59 -4.90
N GLU A 34 -1.38 -12.28 -5.63
CA GLU A 34 -2.34 -13.15 -5.00
C GLU A 34 -2.43 -14.43 -5.79
N LEU A 35 -2.20 -15.54 -5.16
CA LEU A 35 -2.25 -16.84 -5.82
C LEU A 35 -1.31 -16.87 -7.02
N GLY A 36 -0.18 -16.24 -6.89
CA GLY A 36 0.81 -16.29 -7.96
C GLY A 36 0.56 -15.31 -9.09
N LYS A 37 -0.46 -14.46 -8.98
CA LYS A 37 -0.78 -13.52 -10.03
C LYS A 37 -0.70 -12.11 -9.50
N GLU A 38 -0.27 -11.20 -10.35
CA GLU A 38 -0.22 -9.81 -9.97
C GLU A 38 -1.60 -9.20 -10.10
N GLN A 39 -2.04 -8.50 -9.09
CA GLN A 39 -3.31 -7.80 -9.08
C GLN A 39 -3.03 -6.32 -8.93
N ARG A 40 -3.88 -5.50 -9.50
CA ARG A 40 -3.76 -4.05 -9.35
C ARG A 40 -5.11 -3.45 -9.03
N ALA A 41 -5.10 -2.36 -8.30
CA ALA A 41 -6.33 -1.66 -7.97
C ALA A 41 -6.03 -0.21 -7.73
N GLU A 42 -7.03 0.64 -7.97
CA GLU A 42 -6.94 2.05 -7.65
C GLU A 42 -7.55 2.26 -6.30
N VAL A 43 -6.83 2.94 -5.42
CA VAL A 43 -7.32 3.22 -4.09
C VAL A 43 -7.11 4.70 -3.81
N GLN A 44 -7.89 5.24 -2.90
CA GLN A 44 -7.72 6.64 -2.52
C GLN A 44 -6.69 6.73 -1.40
N ALA A 45 -5.91 7.78 -1.42
CA ALA A 45 -4.88 7.95 -0.41
C ALA A 45 -5.47 7.95 0.99
N GLY A 46 -6.67 8.46 1.15
CA GLY A 46 -7.28 8.49 2.47
C GLY A 46 -7.79 7.15 2.95
N ASP A 47 -7.81 6.14 2.07
CA ASP A 47 -8.33 4.83 2.45
C ASP A 47 -7.23 3.85 2.81
N VAL A 48 -5.98 4.24 2.74
CA VAL A 48 -4.86 3.36 3.02
C VAL A 48 -3.90 4.04 3.97
N ALA A 49 -3.08 3.25 4.60
CA ALA A 49 -2.02 3.75 5.46
C ALA A 49 -0.73 3.03 5.11
N LEU A 50 0.38 3.64 5.44
CA LEU A 50 1.66 3.01 5.18
C LEU A 50 1.72 1.69 5.96
N TYR A 51 2.21 0.66 5.28
CA TYR A 51 2.32 -0.65 5.90
C TYR A 51 3.64 -0.70 6.65
N HIS A 52 3.60 -1.12 7.88
CA HIS A 52 4.79 -1.22 8.68
C HIS A 52 5.00 -2.68 9.08
N GLU A 53 6.23 -3.13 8.86
CA GLU A 53 6.56 -4.47 9.29
C GLU A 53 6.73 -4.45 10.78
N ASP A 54 6.39 -5.56 11.40
CA ASP A 54 6.47 -5.58 12.79
C ASP A 54 7.81 -5.35 13.33
N GLY A 55 8.78 -5.69 12.65
CA GLY A 55 10.09 -5.54 13.17
C GLY A 55 10.49 -4.14 13.47
N ASP A 56 9.73 -3.22 13.02
CA ASP A 56 10.08 -1.93 13.23
C ASP A 56 9.98 -1.49 14.56
N PHE A 57 9.10 -2.04 15.31
CA PHE A 57 8.99 -1.41 16.49
C PHE A 57 9.58 -2.10 17.49
N GLY A 58 9.62 -1.71 18.31
CA GLY A 58 10.11 -2.20 19.30
C GLY A 58 11.41 -2.19 19.34
N VAL A 59 11.90 -2.26 18.50
CA VAL A 59 13.10 -2.28 18.52
C VAL A 59 13.65 -1.24 18.63
N CYS A 60 13.16 -0.58 18.56
CA CYS A 60 13.67 0.51 18.65
C CYS A 60 13.97 0.80 19.63
#